data_9903103ead8d12d63a82d7a4511dd7c6
#
_entry.id   9903103ead8d12d63a82d7a4511dd7c6
#
_cell.length_a   1.000
_cell.length_b   1.000
_cell.length_c   1.000
_cell.angle_alpha   90.00
_cell.angle_beta   90.00
_cell.angle_gamma   90.00
#
_symmetry.space_group_name_H-M   'P 1'
#
loop_
_entity.id
_entity.type
_entity.pdbx_description
1 polymer ?
#
loop_
_entity_poly.entity_id
_entity_poly.type
_entity_poly.pdbx_seq_one_letter_code
_entity_poly.pdbx_strand_id
1 'polypeptide(L)'
;MSARLIDGKKIAEEIENELKAKVSKMDTAPKLSVIQVGDDPASTSYIKAKSNAAKRVGIELTHHHLSTDTTESDLCSLIRRLNSSEDGIIVQLPLPKGLERALNEIDPENDVDGFHPANLGRLVQGKSG
;
A
#
# COMPACT_ATOMS: atom_id res chain seq x y z
N MET A 1 19.94 -12.69 21.84
CA MET A 1 18.56 -12.32 21.55
C MET A 1 18.45 -10.92 20.96
N SER A 2 19.09 -9.93 21.58
CA SER A 2 19.12 -8.59 21.02
C SER A 2 19.77 -8.53 19.63
N ALA A 3 20.71 -9.44 19.33
CA ALA A 3 21.35 -9.51 18.02
C ALA A 3 20.36 -9.81 16.89
N ARG A 4 19.35 -10.65 17.16
CA ARG A 4 18.32 -10.97 16.16
C ARG A 4 17.46 -9.78 15.81
N LEU A 5 17.11 -8.96 16.80
CA LEU A 5 16.33 -7.75 16.57
C LEU A 5 17.13 -6.73 15.75
N ILE A 6 18.41 -6.59 16.06
CA ILE A 6 19.30 -5.69 15.33
C ILE A 6 19.44 -6.18 13.87
N ASP A 7 19.63 -7.48 13.68
CA ASP A 7 19.76 -8.07 12.34
C ASP A 7 18.49 -7.90 11.52
N GLY A 8 17.32 -8.09 12.15
CA GLY A 8 16.03 -7.90 11.48
C GLY A 8 15.84 -6.48 11.00
N LYS A 9 16.20 -5.50 11.84
CA LYS A 9 16.12 -4.09 11.47
C LYS A 9 17.10 -3.76 10.34
N LYS A 10 18.30 -4.29 10.40
CA LYS A 10 19.32 -4.10 9.37
C LYS A 10 18.86 -4.69 8.04
N ILE A 11 18.28 -5.89 8.06
CA ILE A 11 17.76 -6.53 6.86
C ILE A 11 16.64 -5.66 6.24
N ALA A 12 15.76 -5.12 7.07
CA ALA A 12 14.69 -4.24 6.59
C ALA A 12 15.26 -2.98 5.93
N GLU A 13 16.29 -2.39 6.51
CA GLU A 13 16.95 -1.22 5.93
C GLU A 13 17.62 -1.56 4.60
N GLU A 14 18.26 -2.72 4.51
CA GLU A 14 18.88 -3.18 3.27
C GLU A 14 17.86 -3.37 2.17
N ILE A 15 16.70 -3.95 2.49
CA ILE A 15 15.61 -4.14 1.53
C ILE A 15 15.08 -2.79 1.07
N GLU A 16 14.87 -1.84 1.98
CA GLU A 16 14.44 -0.50 1.61
C GLU A 16 15.44 0.18 0.67
N ASN A 17 16.73 0.04 0.95
CA ASN A 17 17.77 0.62 0.10
C ASN A 17 17.79 -0.01 -1.28
N GLU A 18 17.60 -1.31 -1.39
CA GLU A 18 17.49 -2.00 -2.67
C GLU A 18 16.29 -1.53 -3.47
N LEU A 19 15.13 -1.38 -2.80
CA LEU A 19 13.91 -0.89 -3.44
C LEU A 19 14.10 0.55 -3.92
N LYS A 20 14.71 1.38 -3.10
CA LYS A 20 14.99 2.77 -3.46
C LYS A 20 15.88 2.85 -4.71
N ALA A 21 16.89 2.00 -4.78
CA ALA A 21 17.77 1.95 -5.95
C ALA A 21 17.01 1.51 -7.20
N LYS A 22 16.14 0.50 -7.08
CA LYS A 22 15.32 0.04 -8.21
C LYS A 22 14.35 1.10 -8.68
N VAL A 23 13.67 1.76 -7.74
CA VAL A 23 12.69 2.81 -8.06
C VAL A 23 13.38 3.99 -8.73
N SER A 24 14.59 4.34 -8.30
CA SER A 24 15.31 5.48 -8.89
C SER A 24 15.69 5.26 -10.35
N LYS A 25 15.72 4.01 -10.80
CA LYS A 25 16.02 3.66 -12.19
C LYS A 25 14.80 3.59 -13.08
N MET A 26 13.60 3.74 -12.52
CA MET A 26 12.36 3.69 -13.27
C MET A 26 12.03 5.04 -13.88
N ASP A 27 11.40 5.03 -15.06
CA ASP A 27 11.01 6.26 -15.74
C ASP A 27 9.97 7.04 -14.95
N THR A 28 9.04 6.31 -14.30
CA THR A 28 8.01 6.92 -13.46
C THR A 28 7.96 6.18 -12.13
N ALA A 29 7.72 6.92 -11.04
CA ALA A 29 7.56 6.32 -9.72
C ALA A 29 6.33 5.40 -9.69
N PRO A 30 6.41 4.24 -9.02
CA PRO A 30 5.22 3.42 -8.80
C PRO A 30 4.18 4.19 -8.01
N LYS A 31 2.91 3.99 -8.33
CA LYS A 31 1.78 4.64 -7.66
C LYS A 31 1.05 3.63 -6.78
N LEU A 32 0.88 3.96 -5.53
CA LEU A 32 0.22 3.13 -4.54
C LEU A 32 -0.92 3.91 -3.89
N SER A 33 -2.12 3.33 -3.88
CA SER A 33 -3.25 3.93 -3.18
C SER A 33 -3.59 3.11 -1.95
N VAL A 34 -3.79 3.79 -0.82
CA VAL A 34 -4.26 3.18 0.42
C VAL A 34 -5.62 3.75 0.75
N ILE A 35 -6.61 2.88 0.90
CA ILE A 35 -7.98 3.27 1.21
C ILE A 35 -8.26 2.99 2.68
N GLN A 36 -8.73 4.01 3.38
CA GLN A 36 -9.20 3.90 4.77
C GLN A 36 -10.66 4.31 4.81
N VAL A 37 -11.52 3.47 5.40
CA VAL A 37 -12.92 3.81 5.63
C VAL A 37 -13.15 3.93 7.12
N GLY A 38 -13.53 5.12 7.59
CA GLY A 38 -13.72 5.40 9.01
C GLY A 38 -12.50 6.04 9.65
N ASP A 39 -12.58 6.25 10.97
CA ASP A 39 -11.59 7.04 11.71
C ASP A 39 -10.84 6.24 12.78
N ASP A 40 -10.58 4.96 12.54
CA ASP A 40 -9.82 4.14 13.47
C ASP A 40 -8.41 4.73 13.66
N PRO A 41 -8.04 5.15 14.89
CA PRO A 41 -6.73 5.76 15.14
C PRO A 41 -5.55 4.86 14.81
N ALA A 42 -5.68 3.54 15.03
CA ALA A 42 -4.62 2.60 14.71
C ALA A 42 -4.39 2.54 13.21
N SER A 43 -5.47 2.52 12.43
CA SER A 43 -5.38 2.53 10.96
C SER A 43 -4.70 3.79 10.45
N THR A 44 -5.06 4.94 11.00
CA THR A 44 -4.45 6.21 10.63
C THR A 44 -2.94 6.21 10.91
N SER A 45 -2.54 5.68 12.05
CA SER A 45 -1.12 5.58 12.42
C SER A 45 -0.35 4.65 11.48
N TYR A 46 -0.93 3.50 11.14
CA TYR A 46 -0.30 2.54 10.22
C TYR A 46 -0.13 3.15 8.83
N ILE A 47 -1.14 3.86 8.36
CA ILE A 47 -1.08 4.48 7.03
C ILE A 47 -0.01 5.58 7.01
N LYS A 48 0.11 6.34 8.09
CA LYS A 48 1.15 7.37 8.19
C LYS A 48 2.54 6.73 8.10
N ALA A 49 2.75 5.61 8.80
CA ALA A 49 4.01 4.89 8.75
C ALA A 49 4.29 4.36 7.34
N LYS A 50 3.27 3.82 6.67
CA LYS A 50 3.38 3.34 5.28
C LYS A 50 3.72 4.49 4.33
N SER A 51 3.10 5.63 4.53
CA SER A 51 3.36 6.82 3.71
C SER A 51 4.81 7.28 3.86
N ASN A 52 5.33 7.29 5.09
CA ASN A 52 6.72 7.66 5.32
C ASN A 52 7.69 6.66 4.67
N ALA A 53 7.38 5.36 4.77
CA ALA A 53 8.20 4.33 4.14
C ALA A 53 8.19 4.46 2.61
N ALA A 54 7.02 4.74 2.03
CA ALA A 54 6.89 4.95 0.59
C ALA A 54 7.75 6.11 0.12
N LYS A 55 7.75 7.21 0.87
CA LYS A 55 8.58 8.37 0.56
C LYS A 55 10.07 8.03 0.58
N ARG A 56 10.49 7.20 1.55
CA ARG A 56 11.91 6.82 1.65
C ARG A 56 12.38 6.05 0.44
N VAL A 57 11.52 5.23 -0.16
CA VAL A 57 11.91 4.42 -1.32
C VAL A 57 11.52 5.06 -2.66
N GLY A 58 10.78 6.17 -2.64
CA GLY A 58 10.40 6.88 -3.86
C GLY A 58 9.10 6.41 -4.50
N ILE A 59 8.25 5.72 -3.74
CA ILE A 59 6.92 5.30 -4.19
C ILE A 59 5.94 6.42 -3.90
N GLU A 60 5.09 6.74 -4.89
CA GLU A 60 4.06 7.76 -4.75
C GLU A 60 2.82 7.14 -4.11
N LEU A 61 2.58 7.45 -2.83
CA LEU A 61 1.45 6.91 -2.08
C LEU A 61 0.38 7.97 -1.90
N THR A 62 -0.86 7.60 -2.22
CA THR A 62 -2.03 8.45 -2.01
C THR A 62 -2.94 7.81 -0.96
N HIS A 63 -3.31 8.56 0.07
CA HIS A 63 -4.21 8.10 1.12
C HIS A 63 -5.63 8.59 0.83
N HIS A 64 -6.54 7.65 0.61
CA HIS A 64 -7.96 7.92 0.43
C HIS A 64 -8.68 7.64 1.74
N HIS A 65 -8.98 8.70 2.48
CA HIS A 65 -9.67 8.60 3.76
C HIS A 65 -11.16 8.85 3.55
N LEU A 66 -11.95 7.79 3.62
CA LEU A 66 -13.39 7.85 3.35
C LEU A 66 -14.19 7.86 4.66
N SER A 67 -15.38 8.46 4.58
CA SER A 67 -16.30 8.52 5.71
C SER A 67 -16.81 7.14 6.09
N THR A 68 -17.16 6.94 7.37
CA THR A 68 -17.84 5.72 7.85
C THR A 68 -19.15 5.46 7.12
N ASP A 69 -19.75 6.49 6.54
CA ASP A 69 -21.01 6.38 5.78
C ASP A 69 -20.81 5.91 4.34
N THR A 70 -19.56 5.65 3.94
CA THR A 70 -19.27 5.16 2.59
C THR A 70 -20.02 3.87 2.31
N THR A 71 -20.71 3.81 1.17
CA THR A 71 -21.46 2.61 0.76
C THR A 71 -20.54 1.64 0.05
N GLU A 72 -20.98 0.37 -0.04
CA GLU A 72 -20.25 -0.64 -0.81
C GLU A 72 -20.09 -0.21 -2.26
N SER A 73 -21.15 0.38 -2.84
CA SER A 73 -21.12 0.87 -4.22
C SER A 73 -20.07 1.96 -4.43
N ASP A 74 -19.99 2.90 -3.49
CA ASP A 74 -18.99 3.98 -3.56
C ASP A 74 -17.58 3.42 -3.49
N LEU A 75 -17.35 2.48 -2.58
CA LEU A 75 -16.04 1.87 -2.40
C LEU A 75 -15.65 1.05 -3.65
N CYS A 76 -16.57 0.28 -4.19
CA CYS A 76 -16.34 -0.48 -5.42
C CYS A 76 -15.99 0.44 -6.59
N SER A 77 -16.71 1.54 -6.72
CA SER A 77 -16.45 2.52 -7.80
C SER A 77 -15.05 3.12 -7.69
N LEU A 78 -14.64 3.47 -6.47
CA LEU A 78 -13.29 4.00 -6.24
C LEU A 78 -12.24 2.96 -6.61
N ILE A 79 -12.39 1.71 -6.16
CA ILE A 79 -11.43 0.64 -6.44
C ILE A 79 -11.32 0.40 -7.93
N ARG A 80 -12.44 0.34 -8.65
CA ARG A 80 -12.43 0.14 -10.11
C ARG A 80 -11.65 1.25 -10.82
N ARG A 81 -11.84 2.49 -10.38
CA ARG A 81 -11.12 3.63 -10.95
C ARG A 81 -9.62 3.53 -10.65
N LEU A 82 -9.27 3.13 -9.44
CA LEU A 82 -7.87 2.99 -9.04
C LEU A 82 -7.16 1.84 -9.75
N ASN A 83 -7.89 0.77 -10.11
CA ASN A 83 -7.32 -0.33 -10.88
C ASN A 83 -6.66 0.13 -12.17
N SER A 84 -7.21 1.17 -12.78
CA SER A 84 -6.69 1.70 -14.06
C SER A 84 -5.57 2.71 -13.88
N SER A 85 -5.50 3.38 -12.73
CA SER A 85 -4.57 4.49 -12.53
C SER A 85 -3.41 4.18 -11.59
N GLU A 86 -3.54 3.15 -10.76
CA GLU A 86 -2.53 2.83 -9.75
C GLU A 86 -1.83 1.51 -10.05
N ASP A 87 -0.62 1.38 -9.54
CA ASP A 87 0.16 0.14 -9.66
C ASP A 87 -0.14 -0.82 -8.51
N GLY A 88 -0.58 -0.30 -7.38
CA GLY A 88 -0.97 -1.09 -6.23
C GLY A 88 -2.08 -0.44 -5.44
N ILE A 89 -2.93 -1.28 -4.83
CA ILE A 89 -4.04 -0.83 -4.01
C ILE A 89 -4.02 -1.61 -2.70
N ILE A 90 -4.11 -0.88 -1.59
CA ILE A 90 -4.23 -1.46 -0.25
C ILE A 90 -5.52 -0.93 0.37
N VAL A 91 -6.35 -1.83 0.88
CA VAL A 91 -7.50 -1.43 1.70
C VAL A 91 -7.14 -1.72 3.14
N GLN A 92 -7.03 -0.66 3.93
CA GLN A 92 -6.63 -0.76 5.33
C GLN A 92 -7.78 -1.34 6.16
N LEU A 93 -7.51 -2.43 6.86
CA LEU A 93 -8.47 -3.03 7.77
C LEU A 93 -8.34 -2.39 9.15
N PRO A 94 -9.40 -2.35 9.97
CA PRO A 94 -10.71 -2.95 9.70
C PRO A 94 -11.59 -2.10 8.79
N LEU A 95 -12.50 -2.74 8.08
CA LEU A 95 -13.54 -2.09 7.31
C LEU A 95 -14.86 -2.11 8.08
N PRO A 96 -15.74 -1.10 7.92
CA PRO A 96 -17.09 -1.18 8.43
C PRO A 96 -17.82 -2.42 7.88
N LYS A 97 -18.73 -2.98 8.68
CA LYS A 97 -19.51 -4.16 8.29
C LYS A 97 -20.21 -3.91 6.95
N GLY A 98 -20.17 -4.92 6.10
CA GLY A 98 -20.86 -4.88 4.81
C GLY A 98 -20.02 -4.36 3.66
N LEU A 99 -18.79 -3.94 3.92
CA LEU A 99 -17.92 -3.42 2.85
C LEU A 99 -16.88 -4.42 2.36
N GLU A 100 -16.78 -5.60 2.99
CA GLU A 100 -15.74 -6.58 2.67
C GLU A 100 -15.80 -7.09 1.24
N ARG A 101 -17.00 -7.14 0.65
CA ARG A 101 -17.16 -7.59 -0.74
C ARG A 101 -16.45 -6.70 -1.74
N ALA A 102 -16.27 -5.42 -1.39
CA ALA A 102 -15.59 -4.49 -2.26
C ALA A 102 -14.13 -4.90 -2.52
N LEU A 103 -13.53 -5.66 -1.61
CA LEU A 103 -12.17 -6.16 -1.79
C LEU A 103 -12.02 -7.02 -3.04
N ASN A 104 -13.10 -7.68 -3.47
CA ASN A 104 -13.10 -8.50 -4.69
C ASN A 104 -12.97 -7.66 -5.96
N GLU A 105 -13.17 -6.36 -5.88
CA GLU A 105 -13.03 -5.46 -7.02
C GLU A 105 -11.57 -5.10 -7.32
N ILE A 106 -10.66 -5.39 -6.39
CA ILE A 106 -9.24 -5.12 -6.62
C ILE A 106 -8.70 -6.11 -7.64
N ASP A 107 -8.10 -5.61 -8.72
CA ASP A 107 -7.44 -6.50 -9.69
C ASP A 107 -6.32 -7.26 -9.01
N PRO A 108 -6.20 -8.58 -9.25
CA PRO A 108 -5.12 -9.36 -8.63
C PRO A 108 -3.73 -8.79 -8.88
N GLU A 109 -3.52 -8.15 -10.03
CA GLU A 109 -2.24 -7.54 -10.36
C GLU A 109 -1.93 -6.32 -9.50
N ASN A 110 -2.98 -5.65 -8.97
CA ASN A 110 -2.85 -4.46 -8.14
C ASN A 110 -2.99 -4.76 -6.64
N ASP A 111 -3.31 -6.00 -6.28
CA ASP A 111 -3.54 -6.37 -4.89
C ASP A 111 -2.21 -6.48 -4.14
N VAL A 112 -1.99 -5.54 -3.23
CA VAL A 112 -0.78 -5.52 -2.40
C VAL A 112 -1.19 -5.78 -0.95
N ASP A 113 -0.92 -7.00 -0.47
CA ASP A 113 -1.27 -7.43 0.89
C ASP A 113 -0.39 -6.74 1.92
N GLY A 114 -0.89 -5.68 2.52
CA GLY A 114 -0.15 -4.95 3.52
C GLY A 114 1.10 -4.28 2.94
N PHE A 115 1.84 -3.61 3.80
CA PHE A 115 3.04 -2.87 3.38
C PHE A 115 4.30 -3.65 3.77
N HIS A 116 4.46 -4.82 3.17
CA HIS A 116 5.60 -5.69 3.41
C HIS A 116 6.64 -5.50 2.30
N PRO A 117 7.95 -5.52 2.63
CA PRO A 117 8.99 -5.34 1.61
C PRO A 117 8.88 -6.29 0.42
N ALA A 118 8.46 -7.55 0.64
CA ALA A 118 8.28 -8.51 -0.45
C ALA A 118 7.18 -8.07 -1.42
N ASN A 119 6.10 -7.47 -0.89
CA ASN A 119 5.00 -6.98 -1.71
C ASN A 119 5.39 -5.72 -2.48
N LEU A 120 6.19 -4.85 -1.86
CA LEU A 120 6.77 -3.71 -2.55
C LEU A 120 7.68 -4.15 -3.68
N GLY A 121 8.44 -5.22 -3.47
CA GLY A 121 9.29 -5.80 -4.51
C GLY A 121 8.48 -6.24 -5.72
N ARG A 122 7.33 -6.89 -5.49
CA ARG A 122 6.43 -7.29 -6.58
C ARG A 122 5.90 -6.10 -7.36
N LEU A 123 5.54 -5.02 -6.66
CA LEU A 123 5.08 -3.78 -7.28
C LEU A 123 6.16 -3.21 -8.21
N VAL A 124 7.39 -3.16 -7.74
CA VAL A 124 8.51 -2.63 -8.49
C VAL A 124 8.84 -3.53 -9.67
N GLN A 125 8.80 -4.86 -9.49
CA GLN A 125 9.05 -5.83 -10.56
C GLN A 125 8.00 -5.71 -11.67
N GLY A 126 6.75 -5.53 -11.29
CA GLY A 126 5.68 -5.33 -12.26
C GLY A 126 5.93 -4.12 -13.14
N LYS A 127 6.51 -3.05 -12.57
CA LYS A 127 6.85 -1.85 -13.32
C LYS A 127 8.05 -2.04 -14.23
N SER A 128 9.06 -2.79 -13.77
CA SER A 128 10.30 -2.97 -14.52
C SER A 128 10.22 -4.08 -15.59
N GLY A 129 9.22 -4.91 -15.47
CA GLY A 129 8.97 -5.97 -16.45
C GLY A 129 8.09 -5.48 -17.58
#